data_532ca9979fa5022fa35499e6bd0cfc59
#
_entry.id   532ca9979fa5022fa35499e6bd0cfc59
#
_cell.length_a   1.000
_cell.length_b   1.000
_cell.length_c   1.000
_cell.angle_alpha   90.00
_cell.angle_beta   90.00
_cell.angle_gamma   90.00
#
_symmetry.space_group_name_H-M   'P 1'
#
loop_
_entity.id
_entity.type
_entity.pdbx_description
1 polymer ?
#
loop_
_entity_poly.entity_id
_entity_poly.type
_entity_poly.pdbx_seq_one_letter_code
_entity_poly.pdbx_strand_id
1 'polypeptide(L)'
;MKYDFIGDIHGHAHLLEKILLKLGYHSQGNSYVASDRERKVVFLGDYIDRGPQNRRAIEIVRSMTETGQAVALMGNHEFNAICYHTRSSSGNDYLRPHISKNVKQHESFLREYQTDSAELEETISWFRSLPIWWEDPDVRAVHACWYEPAREFLFDHGLTDPQGQIITDDWEVFVEEHDSDDQMNPFRALEILIKGPEMFLGKEAYIDNHGHKRKHGRFKWWNPEPKNFGELVALGKGGSEGPFSETQFNEQQQYLYSSDKQIFFGHYAQYEMVLQPKLCCLDLRAGHGGPLFAYSWSGEKSLTATNLVSVSP
;
A
#
# COMPACT_ATOMS: atom_id res chain seq x y z
N MET A 1 4.38 21.49 9.37
CA MET A 1 3.33 21.03 8.42
C MET A 1 2.43 20.06 9.14
N LYS A 2 1.15 19.94 8.75
CA LYS A 2 0.19 18.97 9.31
C LYS A 2 -0.25 18.03 8.19
N TYR A 3 -0.55 16.79 8.51
CA TYR A 3 -0.89 15.77 7.51
C TYR A 3 -2.12 14.97 7.91
N ASP A 4 -2.97 14.66 6.93
CA ASP A 4 -4.03 13.67 7.07
C ASP A 4 -3.66 12.43 6.26
N PHE A 5 -3.29 11.34 6.93
CA PHE A 5 -2.98 10.07 6.28
C PHE A 5 -4.27 9.33 6.00
N ILE A 6 -4.48 8.91 4.76
CA ILE A 6 -5.69 8.16 4.34
C ILE A 6 -5.27 6.79 3.83
N GLY A 7 -5.92 5.74 4.36
CA GLY A 7 -5.67 4.35 3.98
C GLY A 7 -6.26 3.95 2.62
N ASP A 8 -6.24 2.66 2.34
CA ASP A 8 -6.60 2.03 1.08
C ASP A 8 -8.05 2.35 0.67
N ILE A 9 -8.23 2.90 -0.54
CA ILE A 9 -9.52 3.40 -1.05
C ILE A 9 -10.24 2.36 -1.90
N HIS A 10 -9.51 1.64 -2.73
CA HIS A 10 -10.02 0.57 -3.59
C HIS A 10 -11.30 0.94 -4.37
N GLY A 11 -11.27 2.01 -5.17
CA GLY A 11 -12.39 2.40 -6.01
C GLY A 11 -13.66 2.83 -5.25
N HIS A 12 -13.57 3.14 -3.96
CA HIS A 12 -14.69 3.66 -3.17
C HIS A 12 -14.62 5.19 -3.05
N ALA A 13 -14.69 5.90 -4.17
CA ALA A 13 -14.59 7.36 -4.21
C ALA A 13 -15.59 8.06 -3.29
N HIS A 14 -16.80 7.51 -3.12
CA HIS A 14 -17.80 8.06 -2.21
C HIS A 14 -17.35 8.05 -0.74
N LEU A 15 -16.53 7.07 -0.31
CA LEU A 15 -15.93 7.07 1.03
C LEU A 15 -14.79 8.09 1.11
N LEU A 16 -13.99 8.20 0.04
CA LEU A 16 -12.94 9.22 -0.05
C LEU A 16 -13.53 10.63 0.06
N GLU A 17 -14.59 10.94 -0.67
CA GLU A 17 -15.26 12.23 -0.59
C GLU A 17 -15.82 12.50 0.80
N LYS A 18 -16.50 11.51 1.42
CA LYS A 18 -16.99 11.62 2.79
C LYS A 18 -15.90 11.90 3.82
N ILE A 19 -14.75 11.19 3.72
CA ILE A 19 -13.68 11.34 4.72
C ILE A 19 -12.95 12.69 4.54
N LEU A 20 -12.73 13.14 3.30
CA LEU A 20 -12.17 14.46 3.02
C LEU A 20 -13.04 15.58 3.60
N LEU A 21 -14.37 15.53 3.40
CA LEU A 21 -15.29 16.49 4.00
C LEU A 21 -15.23 16.45 5.53
N LYS A 22 -15.16 15.25 6.12
CA LYS A 22 -15.08 15.09 7.59
C LYS A 22 -13.77 15.61 8.17
N LEU A 23 -12.68 15.58 7.41
CA LEU A 23 -11.37 16.15 7.75
C LEU A 23 -11.31 17.68 7.55
N GLY A 24 -12.39 18.30 7.02
CA GLY A 24 -12.47 19.74 6.82
C GLY A 24 -11.96 20.22 5.46
N TYR A 25 -11.80 19.31 4.49
CA TYR A 25 -11.56 19.70 3.10
C TYR A 25 -12.88 20.07 2.43
N HIS A 26 -12.83 20.96 1.48
CA HIS A 26 -13.98 21.34 0.66
C HIS A 26 -13.68 21.12 -0.84
N SER A 27 -14.70 20.76 -1.59
CA SER A 27 -14.59 20.50 -3.02
C SER A 27 -14.26 21.78 -3.80
N GLN A 28 -13.30 21.68 -4.71
CA GLN A 28 -12.93 22.70 -5.66
C GLN A 28 -12.72 22.08 -7.04
N GLY A 29 -13.76 22.01 -7.86
CA GLY A 29 -13.75 21.25 -9.11
C GLY A 29 -13.61 19.77 -8.83
N ASN A 30 -12.62 19.12 -9.45
CA ASN A 30 -12.30 17.70 -9.19
C ASN A 30 -11.39 17.49 -7.98
N SER A 31 -10.85 18.57 -7.39
CA SER A 31 -9.93 18.55 -6.25
C SER A 31 -10.64 18.84 -4.93
N TYR A 32 -9.94 18.58 -3.83
CA TYR A 32 -10.32 18.97 -2.49
C TYR A 32 -9.22 19.81 -1.85
N VAL A 33 -9.60 20.89 -1.18
CA VAL A 33 -8.68 21.86 -0.59
C VAL A 33 -8.93 21.93 0.92
N ALA A 34 -7.87 21.86 1.70
CA ALA A 34 -7.97 22.02 3.15
C ALA A 34 -8.34 23.45 3.53
N SER A 35 -9.20 23.61 4.55
CA SER A 35 -9.46 24.91 5.16
C SER A 35 -8.22 25.46 5.86
N ASP A 36 -7.38 24.59 6.43
CA ASP A 36 -6.07 24.92 6.99
C ASP A 36 -4.99 24.75 5.90
N ARG A 37 -4.41 25.84 5.43
CA ARG A 37 -3.41 25.86 4.35
C ARG A 37 -2.09 25.15 4.70
N GLU A 38 -1.83 24.89 5.98
CA GLU A 38 -0.66 24.12 6.43
C GLU A 38 -0.91 22.61 6.45
N ARG A 39 -2.12 22.17 6.08
CA ARG A 39 -2.53 20.75 6.10
C ARG A 39 -2.58 20.17 4.70
N LYS A 40 -2.05 18.97 4.55
CA LYS A 40 -2.06 18.20 3.29
C LYS A 40 -2.48 16.77 3.56
N VAL A 41 -2.95 16.10 2.52
CA VAL A 41 -3.21 14.65 2.55
C VAL A 41 -1.95 13.87 2.16
N VAL A 42 -1.74 12.72 2.81
CA VAL A 42 -0.84 11.67 2.35
C VAL A 42 -1.68 10.41 2.13
N PHE A 43 -1.87 10.06 0.87
CA PHE A 43 -2.57 8.84 0.47
C PHE A 43 -1.61 7.65 0.48
N LEU A 44 -2.00 6.55 1.13
CA LEU A 44 -1.13 5.41 1.36
C LEU A 44 -1.07 4.38 0.22
N GLY A 45 -1.73 4.64 -0.93
CA GLY A 45 -1.80 3.72 -2.08
C GLY A 45 -3.12 2.95 -2.16
N ASP A 46 -3.20 2.04 -3.12
CA ASP A 46 -4.37 1.19 -3.40
C ASP A 46 -5.64 2.00 -3.65
N TYR A 47 -5.60 2.84 -4.69
CA TYR A 47 -6.74 3.68 -5.10
C TYR A 47 -7.77 2.91 -5.90
N ILE A 48 -7.33 1.84 -6.59
CA ILE A 48 -8.08 1.10 -7.59
C ILE A 48 -8.46 -0.31 -7.16
N ASP A 49 -9.23 -0.97 -8.02
CA ASP A 49 -9.76 -2.32 -7.89
C ASP A 49 -10.83 -2.46 -6.78
N ARG A 50 -11.58 -3.56 -6.82
CA ARG A 50 -12.66 -3.94 -5.90
C ARG A 50 -13.90 -3.07 -5.98
N GLY A 51 -13.80 -1.79 -5.68
CA GLY A 51 -14.93 -0.84 -5.71
C GLY A 51 -15.31 -0.40 -7.14
N PRO A 52 -16.48 0.23 -7.30
CA PRO A 52 -17.06 0.54 -8.60
C PRO A 52 -16.76 1.96 -9.11
N GLN A 53 -15.88 2.73 -8.46
CA GLN A 53 -15.64 4.14 -8.76
C GLN A 53 -14.13 4.43 -8.85
N ASN A 54 -13.40 3.60 -9.61
CA ASN A 54 -11.93 3.70 -9.75
C ASN A 54 -11.53 5.02 -10.41
N ARG A 55 -12.16 5.37 -11.52
CA ARG A 55 -11.89 6.62 -12.24
C ARG A 55 -12.06 7.84 -11.33
N ARG A 56 -13.16 7.89 -10.58
CA ARG A 56 -13.42 9.01 -9.68
C ARG A 56 -12.43 9.08 -8.51
N ALA A 57 -12.01 7.95 -7.94
CA ALA A 57 -10.98 7.91 -6.92
C ALA A 57 -9.65 8.45 -7.45
N ILE A 58 -9.24 8.01 -8.64
CA ILE A 58 -8.03 8.49 -9.32
C ILE A 58 -8.12 10.00 -9.61
N GLU A 59 -9.23 10.48 -10.15
CA GLU A 59 -9.43 11.91 -10.43
C GLU A 59 -9.20 12.78 -9.19
N ILE A 60 -9.77 12.39 -8.05
CA ILE A 60 -9.62 13.14 -6.79
C ILE A 60 -8.16 13.12 -6.34
N VAL A 61 -7.55 11.92 -6.21
CA VAL A 61 -6.19 11.76 -5.71
C VAL A 61 -5.20 12.49 -6.61
N ARG A 62 -5.29 12.31 -7.94
CA ARG A 62 -4.43 12.95 -8.93
C ARG A 62 -4.57 14.48 -8.89
N SER A 63 -5.80 14.99 -8.90
CA SER A 63 -6.05 16.43 -8.86
C SER A 63 -5.53 17.07 -7.57
N MET A 64 -5.65 16.41 -6.42
CA MET A 64 -5.08 16.88 -5.16
C MET A 64 -3.56 16.88 -5.17
N THR A 65 -2.91 15.90 -5.81
CA THR A 65 -1.45 15.88 -5.95
C THR A 65 -0.95 16.94 -6.90
N GLU A 66 -1.57 17.10 -8.06
CA GLU A 66 -1.20 18.11 -9.07
C GLU A 66 -1.37 19.56 -8.54
N THR A 67 -2.35 19.78 -7.66
CA THR A 67 -2.56 21.10 -7.01
C THR A 67 -1.74 21.29 -5.72
N GLY A 68 -0.88 20.33 -5.35
CA GLY A 68 -0.03 20.38 -4.17
C GLY A 68 -0.77 20.26 -2.83
N GLN A 69 -2.03 19.79 -2.87
CA GLN A 69 -2.85 19.52 -1.67
C GLN A 69 -2.58 18.14 -1.07
N ALA A 70 -1.94 17.25 -1.82
CA ALA A 70 -1.64 15.90 -1.37
C ALA A 70 -0.28 15.39 -1.89
N VAL A 71 0.16 14.31 -1.24
CA VAL A 71 1.13 13.32 -1.75
C VAL A 71 0.39 12.01 -1.90
N ALA A 72 0.67 11.27 -2.96
CA ALA A 72 0.08 9.94 -3.20
C ALA A 72 1.19 8.91 -3.36
N LEU A 73 1.10 7.79 -2.62
CA LEU A 73 2.06 6.69 -2.71
C LEU A 73 1.57 5.62 -3.70
N MET A 74 2.51 4.86 -4.25
CA MET A 74 2.22 3.67 -5.03
C MET A 74 1.82 2.53 -4.10
N GLY A 75 0.61 1.99 -4.26
CA GLY A 75 0.22 0.72 -3.67
C GLY A 75 0.51 -0.46 -4.60
N ASN A 76 0.32 -1.67 -4.09
CA ASN A 76 0.52 -2.86 -4.91
C ASN A 76 -0.51 -3.01 -6.04
N HIS A 77 -1.69 -2.41 -5.92
CA HIS A 77 -2.69 -2.41 -6.98
C HIS A 77 -2.28 -1.50 -8.14
N GLU A 78 -1.73 -0.32 -7.90
CA GLU A 78 -1.15 0.55 -8.94
C GLU A 78 0.04 -0.12 -9.63
N PHE A 79 0.96 -0.74 -8.88
CA PHE A 79 2.07 -1.51 -9.44
C PHE A 79 1.57 -2.68 -10.31
N ASN A 80 0.59 -3.43 -9.82
CA ASN A 80 -0.03 -4.51 -10.58
C ASN A 80 -0.68 -4.01 -11.88
N ALA A 81 -1.31 -2.83 -11.88
CA ALA A 81 -1.89 -2.21 -13.08
C ALA A 81 -0.80 -1.81 -14.08
N ILE A 82 0.30 -1.20 -13.62
CA ILE A 82 1.46 -0.91 -14.47
C ILE A 82 1.94 -2.19 -15.16
N CYS A 83 2.18 -3.27 -14.40
CA CYS A 83 2.65 -4.54 -14.96
C CYS A 83 1.63 -5.20 -15.89
N TYR A 84 0.32 -5.07 -15.60
CA TYR A 84 -0.76 -5.61 -16.42
C TYR A 84 -0.83 -4.92 -17.79
N HIS A 85 -0.49 -3.64 -17.88
CA HIS A 85 -0.52 -2.84 -19.10
C HIS A 85 0.86 -2.63 -19.74
N THR A 86 1.93 -3.21 -19.19
CA THR A 86 3.29 -3.15 -19.74
C THR A 86 3.66 -4.49 -20.36
N ARG A 87 4.11 -4.48 -21.62
CA ARG A 87 4.60 -5.68 -22.29
C ARG A 87 5.99 -6.06 -21.75
N SER A 88 6.27 -7.37 -21.68
CA SER A 88 7.62 -7.86 -21.39
C SER A 88 8.58 -7.49 -22.52
N SER A 89 9.88 -7.49 -22.24
CA SER A 89 10.92 -7.24 -23.23
C SER A 89 10.89 -8.24 -24.39
N SER A 90 10.42 -9.48 -24.15
CA SER A 90 10.20 -10.49 -25.19
C SER A 90 9.08 -10.13 -26.15
N GLY A 91 8.17 -9.20 -25.80
CA GLY A 91 7.00 -8.80 -26.56
C GLY A 91 5.88 -9.85 -26.65
N ASN A 92 6.07 -11.04 -26.07
CA ASN A 92 5.13 -12.16 -26.18
C ASN A 92 4.01 -12.13 -25.13
N ASP A 93 4.23 -11.45 -24.01
CA ASP A 93 3.27 -11.37 -22.90
C ASP A 93 3.39 -10.00 -22.22
N TYR A 94 2.57 -9.79 -21.17
CA TYR A 94 2.65 -8.63 -20.28
C TYR A 94 3.44 -8.99 -19.02
N LEU A 95 4.05 -8.01 -18.37
CA LEU A 95 4.79 -8.21 -17.10
C LEU A 95 3.92 -8.86 -16.04
N ARG A 96 2.61 -8.61 -16.06
CA ARG A 96 1.60 -9.34 -15.31
C ARG A 96 0.67 -10.05 -16.29
N PRO A 97 0.80 -11.38 -16.48
CA PRO A 97 0.03 -12.14 -17.46
C PRO A 97 -1.48 -11.99 -17.31
N HIS A 98 -2.22 -11.93 -18.43
CA HIS A 98 -3.69 -11.77 -18.45
C HIS A 98 -4.43 -13.08 -18.16
N ILE A 99 -3.97 -13.85 -17.15
CA ILE A 99 -4.67 -15.07 -16.70
C ILE A 99 -5.94 -14.71 -15.92
N SER A 100 -6.90 -15.63 -15.85
CA SER A 100 -8.22 -15.40 -15.23
C SER A 100 -8.16 -14.82 -13.81
N LYS A 101 -7.17 -15.24 -13.01
CA LYS A 101 -6.95 -14.71 -11.66
C LYS A 101 -6.62 -13.20 -11.67
N ASN A 102 -5.71 -12.79 -12.55
CA ASN A 102 -5.26 -11.40 -12.65
C ASN A 102 -6.34 -10.51 -13.25
N VAL A 103 -7.03 -11.00 -14.31
CA VAL A 103 -8.19 -10.32 -14.90
C VAL A 103 -9.28 -10.09 -13.85
N LYS A 104 -9.65 -11.12 -13.07
CA LYS A 104 -10.67 -11.02 -12.01
C LYS A 104 -10.27 -10.02 -10.92
N GLN A 105 -9.00 -9.98 -10.54
CA GLN A 105 -8.50 -9.05 -9.52
C GLN A 105 -8.58 -7.59 -10.00
N HIS A 106 -8.38 -7.36 -11.30
CA HIS A 106 -8.36 -6.03 -11.93
C HIS A 106 -9.68 -5.66 -12.64
N GLU A 107 -10.72 -6.50 -12.49
CA GLU A 107 -11.97 -6.42 -13.26
C GLU A 107 -12.70 -5.07 -13.09
N SER A 108 -12.74 -4.53 -11.87
CA SER A 108 -13.48 -3.29 -11.61
C SER A 108 -12.80 -2.09 -12.27
N PHE A 109 -11.49 -2.05 -12.31
CA PHE A 109 -10.73 -1.03 -13.05
C PHE A 109 -10.93 -1.18 -14.56
N LEU A 110 -10.78 -2.40 -15.10
CA LEU A 110 -10.93 -2.69 -16.54
C LEU A 110 -12.33 -2.37 -17.06
N ARG A 111 -13.36 -2.41 -16.23
CA ARG A 111 -14.73 -2.01 -16.62
C ARG A 111 -14.87 -0.51 -16.85
N GLU A 112 -14.09 0.30 -16.17
CA GLU A 112 -14.16 1.76 -16.27
C GLU A 112 -13.24 2.34 -17.36
N TYR A 113 -12.18 1.61 -17.73
CA TYR A 113 -11.20 2.06 -18.71
C TYR A 113 -11.25 1.21 -19.99
N GLN A 114 -11.41 1.89 -21.13
CA GLN A 114 -11.32 1.20 -22.42
C GLN A 114 -9.86 0.80 -22.69
N THR A 115 -9.67 -0.41 -23.18
CA THR A 115 -8.37 -0.90 -23.62
C THR A 115 -7.78 0.04 -24.69
N ASP A 116 -6.48 0.33 -24.56
CA ASP A 116 -5.72 1.17 -25.50
C ASP A 116 -6.27 2.61 -25.67
N SER A 117 -6.99 3.12 -24.69
CA SER A 117 -7.43 4.52 -24.68
C SER A 117 -6.32 5.45 -24.19
N ALA A 118 -6.29 6.68 -24.70
CA ALA A 118 -5.37 7.72 -24.21
C ALA A 118 -5.53 7.97 -22.71
N GLU A 119 -6.76 7.89 -22.20
CA GLU A 119 -7.05 8.04 -20.76
C GLU A 119 -6.40 6.94 -19.92
N LEU A 120 -6.42 5.68 -20.40
CA LEU A 120 -5.74 4.58 -19.75
C LEU A 120 -4.22 4.79 -19.74
N GLU A 121 -3.64 5.18 -20.87
CA GLU A 121 -2.20 5.44 -21.00
C GLU A 121 -1.76 6.56 -20.04
N GLU A 122 -2.51 7.66 -19.96
CA GLU A 122 -2.26 8.75 -19.02
C GLU A 122 -2.36 8.29 -17.56
N THR A 123 -3.34 7.42 -17.26
CA THR A 123 -3.54 6.89 -15.91
C THR A 123 -2.37 5.99 -15.51
N ILE A 124 -1.94 5.08 -16.38
CA ILE A 124 -0.79 4.20 -16.13
C ILE A 124 0.52 5.03 -16.03
N SER A 125 0.66 6.06 -16.86
CA SER A 125 1.79 7.00 -16.77
C SER A 125 1.80 7.73 -15.43
N TRP A 126 0.64 8.16 -14.93
CA TRP A 126 0.54 8.76 -13.60
C TRP A 126 0.88 7.77 -12.48
N PHE A 127 0.43 6.51 -12.57
CA PHE A 127 0.84 5.48 -11.59
C PHE A 127 2.36 5.30 -11.54
N ARG A 128 3.04 5.33 -12.70
CA ARG A 128 4.53 5.25 -12.75
C ARG A 128 5.22 6.43 -12.08
N SER A 129 4.57 7.57 -11.95
CA SER A 129 5.13 8.75 -11.29
C SER A 129 4.94 8.74 -9.76
N LEU A 130 4.21 7.78 -9.21
CA LEU A 130 3.96 7.70 -7.77
C LEU A 130 5.21 7.23 -7.02
N PRO A 131 5.62 7.90 -5.94
CA PRO A 131 6.69 7.41 -5.07
C PRO A 131 6.25 6.17 -4.27
N ILE A 132 7.19 5.30 -3.93
CA ILE A 132 6.96 4.09 -3.12
C ILE A 132 6.87 4.44 -1.63
N TRP A 133 7.56 5.47 -1.20
CA TRP A 133 7.56 5.99 0.18
C TRP A 133 7.54 7.50 0.19
N TRP A 134 7.20 8.04 1.35
CA TRP A 134 7.29 9.46 1.63
C TRP A 134 7.82 9.69 3.05
N GLU A 135 8.59 10.75 3.24
CA GLU A 135 9.20 11.10 4.51
C GLU A 135 9.27 12.62 4.73
N ASP A 136 8.92 13.04 5.93
CA ASP A 136 9.13 14.39 6.50
C ASP A 136 10.04 14.27 7.74
N PRO A 137 10.59 15.34 8.32
CA PRO A 137 11.46 15.27 9.50
C PRO A 137 10.94 14.39 10.63
N ASP A 138 9.65 14.39 10.94
CA ASP A 138 9.07 13.72 12.10
C ASP A 138 8.18 12.50 11.75
N VAL A 139 7.80 12.34 10.48
CA VAL A 139 6.80 11.35 10.08
C VAL A 139 7.11 10.73 8.71
N ARG A 140 6.70 9.49 8.54
CA ARG A 140 6.91 8.66 7.34
C ARG A 140 5.64 8.01 6.88
N ALA A 141 5.59 7.64 5.62
CA ALA A 141 4.53 6.82 5.04
C ALA A 141 5.10 5.84 4.01
N VAL A 142 4.53 4.65 3.99
CA VAL A 142 4.80 3.58 3.02
C VAL A 142 3.51 2.81 2.80
N HIS A 143 3.37 2.14 1.66
CA HIS A 143 2.15 1.38 1.45
C HIS A 143 2.05 0.17 2.39
N ALA A 144 3.10 -0.66 2.53
CA ALA A 144 3.04 -1.87 3.35
C ALA A 144 4.09 -1.95 4.47
N CYS A 145 5.39 -1.97 4.18
CA CYS A 145 6.42 -2.13 5.20
C CYS A 145 7.57 -1.17 4.98
N TRP A 146 7.90 -0.39 6.00
CA TRP A 146 9.11 0.45 5.98
C TRP A 146 10.32 -0.39 6.35
N TYR A 147 11.14 -0.71 5.38
CA TYR A 147 12.33 -1.51 5.57
C TYR A 147 13.54 -0.82 4.94
N GLU A 148 14.41 -0.25 5.78
CA GLU A 148 15.56 0.54 5.32
C GLU A 148 16.46 -0.21 4.33
N PRO A 149 16.82 -1.50 4.55
CA PRO A 149 17.69 -2.20 3.59
C PRO A 149 17.08 -2.31 2.18
N ALA A 150 15.75 -2.41 2.06
CA ALA A 150 15.10 -2.43 0.74
C ALA A 150 15.13 -1.05 0.07
N ARG A 151 14.92 0.02 0.84
CA ARG A 151 14.99 1.40 0.34
C ARG A 151 16.41 1.76 -0.13
N GLU A 152 17.41 1.47 0.71
CA GLU A 152 18.83 1.68 0.40
C GLU A 152 19.24 0.88 -0.84
N PHE A 153 18.82 -0.38 -0.93
CA PHE A 153 19.09 -1.21 -2.11
C PHE A 153 18.56 -0.56 -3.40
N LEU A 154 17.28 -0.13 -3.43
CA LEU A 154 16.70 0.47 -4.62
C LEU A 154 17.40 1.78 -5.01
N PHE A 155 17.75 2.60 -4.03
CA PHE A 155 18.46 3.87 -4.25
C PHE A 155 19.91 3.63 -4.75
N ASP A 156 20.68 2.76 -4.10
CA ASP A 156 22.08 2.50 -4.41
C ASP A 156 22.25 1.84 -5.78
N HIS A 157 21.22 1.12 -6.26
CA HIS A 157 21.22 0.53 -7.61
C HIS A 157 20.62 1.46 -8.68
N GLY A 158 20.32 2.71 -8.33
CA GLY A 158 19.80 3.70 -9.27
C GLY A 158 18.39 3.39 -9.79
N LEU A 159 17.58 2.65 -9.02
CA LEU A 159 16.21 2.28 -9.39
C LEU A 159 15.17 3.29 -8.87
N THR A 160 15.52 4.03 -7.80
CA THR A 160 14.70 5.10 -7.26
C THR A 160 15.53 6.37 -7.02
N ASP A 161 14.84 7.50 -6.98
CA ASP A 161 15.40 8.74 -6.42
C ASP A 161 15.35 8.74 -4.87
N PRO A 162 15.93 9.75 -4.18
CA PRO A 162 15.87 9.84 -2.73
C PRO A 162 14.45 10.01 -2.16
N GLN A 163 13.49 10.45 -2.97
CA GLN A 163 12.09 10.65 -2.62
C GLN A 163 11.25 9.38 -2.79
N GLY A 164 11.85 8.31 -3.33
CA GLY A 164 11.18 7.03 -3.53
C GLY A 164 10.45 6.88 -4.85
N GLN A 165 10.66 7.80 -5.79
CA GLN A 165 10.12 7.67 -7.13
C GLN A 165 10.97 6.70 -7.94
N ILE A 166 10.34 5.74 -8.62
CA ILE A 166 11.02 4.85 -9.58
C ILE A 166 11.48 5.69 -10.77
N ILE A 167 12.79 5.60 -11.09
CA ILE A 167 13.43 6.39 -12.16
C ILE A 167 13.91 5.53 -13.33
N THR A 168 13.74 4.21 -13.25
CA THR A 168 14.04 3.31 -14.38
C THR A 168 12.80 3.13 -15.25
N ASP A 169 13.03 3.04 -16.57
CA ASP A 169 12.00 2.65 -17.55
C ASP A 169 11.84 1.13 -17.65
N ASP A 170 12.79 0.37 -17.11
CA ASP A 170 12.79 -1.09 -17.10
C ASP A 170 11.99 -1.61 -15.88
N TRP A 171 10.69 -1.76 -16.06
CA TRP A 171 9.80 -2.31 -15.04
C TRP A 171 9.90 -3.83 -14.89
N GLU A 172 10.55 -4.52 -15.82
CA GLU A 172 10.72 -5.97 -15.81
C GLU A 172 11.61 -6.43 -14.64
N VAL A 173 12.60 -5.62 -14.25
CA VAL A 173 13.48 -5.90 -13.09
C VAL A 173 12.71 -6.08 -11.77
N PHE A 174 11.50 -5.54 -11.67
CA PHE A 174 10.66 -5.65 -10.47
C PHE A 174 9.72 -6.86 -10.47
N VAL A 175 9.68 -7.65 -11.55
CA VAL A 175 8.82 -8.85 -11.65
C VAL A 175 9.60 -10.13 -11.86
N GLU A 176 10.92 -10.04 -12.09
CA GLU A 176 11.80 -11.19 -12.21
C GLU A 176 12.10 -11.78 -10.83
N GLU A 177 11.52 -12.94 -10.54
CA GLU A 177 11.89 -13.73 -9.37
C GLU A 177 13.27 -14.36 -9.59
N HIS A 178 14.21 -14.05 -8.72
CA HIS A 178 15.54 -14.70 -8.72
C HIS A 178 15.53 -15.90 -7.76
N ASP A 179 16.11 -17.02 -8.19
CA ASP A 179 16.15 -18.30 -7.46
C ASP A 179 16.86 -18.27 -6.08
N SER A 180 17.51 -17.16 -5.72
CA SER A 180 18.14 -17.01 -4.41
C SER A 180 17.24 -16.23 -3.46
N ASP A 181 16.50 -16.94 -2.61
CA ASP A 181 15.64 -16.36 -1.55
C ASP A 181 16.41 -15.51 -0.52
N ASP A 182 17.75 -15.64 -0.44
CA ASP A 182 18.56 -15.02 0.61
C ASP A 182 19.14 -13.64 0.27
N GLN A 183 19.10 -13.21 -1.00
CA GLN A 183 19.71 -11.93 -1.40
C GLN A 183 18.64 -10.90 -1.76
N MET A 184 18.88 -9.64 -1.34
CA MET A 184 18.08 -8.51 -1.78
C MET A 184 18.26 -8.33 -3.30
N ASN A 185 17.15 -8.18 -4.01
CA ASN A 185 17.08 -7.90 -5.44
C ASN A 185 15.95 -6.89 -5.70
N PRO A 186 15.80 -6.30 -6.89
CA PRO A 186 14.78 -5.29 -7.15
C PRO A 186 13.35 -5.77 -6.88
N PHE A 187 13.02 -7.00 -7.30
CA PHE A 187 11.72 -7.62 -7.03
C PHE A 187 11.43 -7.70 -5.52
N ARG A 188 12.33 -8.32 -4.75
CA ARG A 188 12.17 -8.50 -3.29
C ARG A 188 12.11 -7.16 -2.56
N ALA A 189 12.95 -6.19 -2.94
CA ALA A 189 12.96 -4.88 -2.32
C ALA A 189 11.62 -4.16 -2.50
N LEU A 190 11.09 -4.15 -3.73
CA LEU A 190 9.80 -3.53 -4.01
C LEU A 190 8.64 -4.29 -3.33
N GLU A 191 8.62 -5.64 -3.41
CA GLU A 191 7.58 -6.47 -2.75
C GLU A 191 7.50 -6.18 -1.24
N ILE A 192 8.63 -6.04 -0.55
CA ILE A 192 8.63 -5.69 0.89
C ILE A 192 7.97 -4.34 1.13
N LEU A 193 8.27 -3.33 0.34
CA LEU A 193 7.77 -1.98 0.54
C LEU A 193 6.28 -1.83 0.22
N ILE A 194 5.78 -2.55 -0.81
CA ILE A 194 4.39 -2.41 -1.29
C ILE A 194 3.48 -3.61 -0.95
N LYS A 195 4.00 -4.73 -0.46
CA LYS A 195 3.21 -5.90 -0.03
C LYS A 195 3.59 -6.44 1.34
N GLY A 196 4.74 -6.01 1.86
CA GLY A 196 5.27 -6.50 3.13
C GLY A 196 6.09 -7.79 3.00
N PRO A 197 6.97 -8.05 3.98
CA PRO A 197 7.83 -9.23 3.97
C PRO A 197 6.99 -10.52 4.12
N GLU A 198 7.25 -11.49 3.27
CA GLU A 198 6.61 -12.80 3.30
C GLU A 198 7.56 -13.88 3.83
N MET A 199 6.99 -14.87 4.50
CA MET A 199 7.68 -16.08 4.93
C MET A 199 7.04 -17.33 4.33
N PHE A 200 7.82 -18.39 4.15
CA PHE A 200 7.31 -19.68 3.78
C PHE A 200 6.64 -20.37 4.99
N LEU A 201 5.38 -20.74 4.86
CA LEU A 201 4.56 -21.27 5.95
C LEU A 201 4.76 -22.79 6.20
N GLY A 202 5.41 -23.49 5.27
CA GLY A 202 5.65 -24.91 5.42
C GLY A 202 4.37 -25.72 5.63
N LYS A 203 4.27 -26.38 6.80
CA LYS A 203 3.11 -27.19 7.19
C LYS A 203 1.89 -26.35 7.61
N GLU A 204 2.12 -25.08 8.00
CA GLU A 204 1.10 -24.11 8.42
C GLU A 204 0.38 -23.43 7.25
N ALA A 205 0.58 -23.96 6.02
CA ALA A 205 -0.14 -23.49 4.84
C ALA A 205 -1.65 -23.47 5.09
N TYR A 206 -2.32 -22.35 4.79
CA TYR A 206 -3.76 -22.17 5.06
C TYR A 206 -4.55 -21.96 3.76
N ILE A 207 -5.87 -22.10 3.87
CA ILE A 207 -6.79 -21.78 2.78
C ILE A 207 -7.33 -20.37 3.04
N ASP A 208 -7.12 -19.45 2.08
CA ASP A 208 -7.63 -18.09 2.18
C ASP A 208 -9.16 -18.02 1.98
N ASN A 209 -9.73 -16.84 2.21
CA ASN A 209 -11.18 -16.60 2.07
C ASN A 209 -11.72 -16.85 0.64
N HIS A 210 -10.84 -17.03 -0.36
CA HIS A 210 -11.18 -17.34 -1.74
C HIS A 210 -10.97 -18.81 -2.09
N GLY A 211 -10.64 -19.64 -1.10
CA GLY A 211 -10.43 -21.08 -1.29
C GLY A 211 -9.05 -21.47 -1.84
N HIS A 212 -8.10 -20.54 -1.92
CA HIS A 212 -6.76 -20.82 -2.41
C HIS A 212 -5.82 -21.21 -1.28
N LYS A 213 -5.06 -22.30 -1.48
CA LYS A 213 -4.01 -22.70 -0.55
C LYS A 213 -2.83 -21.73 -0.63
N ARG A 214 -2.55 -21.08 0.49
CA ARG A 214 -1.42 -20.16 0.67
C ARG A 214 -0.26 -20.88 1.32
N LYS A 215 0.90 -20.83 0.68
CA LYS A 215 2.16 -21.37 1.18
C LYS A 215 3.06 -20.32 1.81
N HIS A 216 2.75 -19.04 1.61
CA HIS A 216 3.44 -17.89 2.18
C HIS A 216 2.45 -17.03 2.95
N GLY A 217 2.93 -16.36 3.97
CA GLY A 217 2.20 -15.40 4.77
C GLY A 217 3.06 -14.18 5.06
N ARG A 218 2.42 -13.04 5.27
CA ARG A 218 3.12 -11.80 5.54
C ARG A 218 3.39 -11.62 7.00
N PHE A 219 4.62 -11.26 7.38
CA PHE A 219 4.95 -10.90 8.75
C PHE A 219 4.17 -9.66 9.21
N LYS A 220 3.72 -9.70 10.45
CA LYS A 220 3.26 -8.52 11.18
C LYS A 220 4.47 -7.79 11.76
N TRP A 221 5.20 -7.08 10.91
CA TRP A 221 6.44 -6.39 11.24
C TRP A 221 6.29 -5.29 12.32
N TRP A 222 5.07 -4.94 12.65
CA TRP A 222 4.72 -3.98 13.72
C TRP A 222 4.52 -4.62 15.10
N ASN A 223 4.58 -5.97 15.22
CA ASN A 223 4.38 -6.68 16.46
C ASN A 223 5.71 -7.23 17.00
N PRO A 224 6.38 -6.55 17.95
CA PRO A 224 7.69 -6.99 18.44
C PRO A 224 7.65 -8.24 19.33
N GLU A 225 6.49 -8.55 19.91
CA GLU A 225 6.32 -9.64 20.88
C GLU A 225 5.12 -10.53 20.57
N PRO A 226 5.13 -11.22 19.40
CA PRO A 226 4.05 -12.12 19.03
C PRO A 226 4.00 -13.33 20.01
N LYS A 227 2.80 -13.70 20.45
CA LYS A 227 2.59 -14.83 21.39
C LYS A 227 2.20 -16.10 20.68
N ASN A 228 1.68 -16.01 19.46
CA ASN A 228 1.24 -17.11 18.65
C ASN A 228 1.46 -16.81 17.16
N PHE A 229 1.28 -17.83 16.32
CA PHE A 229 1.52 -17.73 14.89
C PHE A 229 0.64 -16.68 14.20
N GLY A 230 -0.61 -16.50 14.62
CA GLY A 230 -1.50 -15.48 14.08
C GLY A 230 -1.13 -14.05 14.48
N GLU A 231 -0.35 -13.88 15.56
CA GLU A 231 0.22 -12.59 15.94
C GLU A 231 1.55 -12.30 15.22
N LEU A 232 2.26 -13.36 14.76
CA LEU A 232 3.48 -13.27 13.96
C LEU A 232 3.18 -12.97 12.49
N VAL A 233 2.13 -13.61 11.94
CA VAL A 233 1.81 -13.63 10.50
C VAL A 233 0.36 -13.19 10.25
N ALA A 234 0.15 -12.38 9.23
CA ALA A 234 -1.19 -11.95 8.79
C ALA A 234 -1.86 -13.05 7.95
N LEU A 235 -2.69 -13.88 8.57
CA LEU A 235 -3.38 -15.02 7.95
C LEU A 235 -4.86 -14.73 7.59
N GLY A 236 -5.34 -13.50 7.76
CA GLY A 236 -6.75 -13.18 7.62
C GLY A 236 -7.59 -13.55 8.85
N LYS A 237 -8.91 -13.63 8.70
CA LYS A 237 -9.83 -13.92 9.81
C LYS A 237 -9.67 -15.37 10.25
N GLY A 238 -9.39 -15.60 11.53
CA GLY A 238 -9.21 -16.93 12.11
C GLY A 238 -7.80 -17.49 11.99
N GLY A 239 -6.79 -16.59 12.01
CA GLY A 239 -5.38 -16.98 12.04
C GLY A 239 -5.07 -18.01 13.14
N SER A 240 -4.01 -18.79 12.91
CA SER A 240 -3.61 -19.89 13.80
C SER A 240 -3.17 -19.38 15.18
N GLU A 241 -3.73 -19.92 16.25
CA GLU A 241 -3.26 -19.74 17.64
C GLU A 241 -2.06 -20.67 17.97
N GLY A 242 -1.60 -21.46 16.99
CA GLY A 242 -0.48 -22.37 17.14
C GLY A 242 0.84 -21.66 17.43
N PRO A 243 1.86 -22.44 17.88
CA PRO A 243 3.18 -21.89 18.13
C PRO A 243 3.91 -21.54 16.82
N PHE A 244 4.89 -20.68 16.90
CA PHE A 244 5.88 -20.41 15.84
C PHE A 244 7.27 -20.88 16.28
N SER A 245 8.18 -21.08 15.32
CA SER A 245 9.56 -21.46 15.61
C SER A 245 10.42 -20.25 15.95
N GLU A 246 11.55 -20.49 16.63
CA GLU A 246 12.56 -19.45 16.87
C GLU A 246 13.11 -18.86 15.58
N THR A 247 13.30 -19.66 14.54
CA THR A 247 13.72 -19.19 13.20
C THR A 247 12.72 -18.20 12.61
N GLN A 248 11.41 -18.52 12.65
CA GLN A 248 10.35 -17.64 12.18
C GLN A 248 10.28 -16.33 12.96
N PHE A 249 10.47 -16.40 14.27
CA PHE A 249 10.55 -15.21 15.13
C PHE A 249 11.74 -14.34 14.74
N ASN A 250 12.94 -14.92 14.68
CA ASN A 250 14.16 -14.20 14.34
C ASN A 250 14.10 -13.58 12.94
N GLU A 251 13.46 -14.23 11.99
CA GLU A 251 13.23 -13.68 10.65
C GLU A 251 12.31 -12.45 10.69
N GLN A 252 11.20 -12.52 11.45
CA GLN A 252 10.29 -11.38 11.61
C GLN A 252 10.97 -10.18 12.30
N GLN A 253 11.84 -10.43 13.30
CA GLN A 253 12.53 -9.38 14.05
C GLN A 253 13.41 -8.48 13.15
N GLN A 254 13.87 -8.98 12.01
CA GLN A 254 14.65 -8.19 11.05
C GLN A 254 13.85 -7.05 10.41
N TYR A 255 12.53 -7.16 10.37
CA TYR A 255 11.63 -6.18 9.76
C TYR A 255 11.00 -5.21 10.75
N LEU A 256 11.29 -5.33 12.04
CA LEU A 256 10.71 -4.45 13.06
C LEU A 256 11.09 -2.99 12.81
N TYR A 257 10.11 -2.14 12.94
CA TYR A 257 10.33 -0.70 12.84
C TYR A 257 11.03 -0.16 14.08
N SER A 258 12.21 0.45 13.89
CA SER A 258 13.07 0.93 14.97
C SER A 258 13.52 2.38 14.74
N SER A 259 12.56 3.30 14.55
CA SER A 259 12.85 4.72 14.33
C SER A 259 12.11 5.61 15.34
N ASP A 260 12.66 6.80 15.60
CA ASP A 260 11.98 7.83 16.38
C ASP A 260 10.85 8.52 15.63
N LYS A 261 10.85 8.46 14.29
CA LYS A 261 9.77 9.00 13.45
C LYS A 261 8.52 8.15 13.56
N GLN A 262 7.38 8.77 13.43
CA GLN A 262 6.10 8.06 13.33
C GLN A 262 5.89 7.54 11.91
N ILE A 263 5.19 6.41 11.77
CA ILE A 263 4.94 5.81 10.46
C ILE A 263 3.48 5.42 10.26
N PHE A 264 2.98 5.69 9.06
CA PHE A 264 1.65 5.30 8.60
C PHE A 264 1.75 4.34 7.41
N PHE A 265 0.91 3.30 7.42
CA PHE A 265 0.87 2.30 6.37
C PHE A 265 -0.54 1.73 6.17
N GLY A 266 -0.74 1.01 5.05
CA GLY A 266 -1.99 0.36 4.65
C GLY A 266 -1.81 -1.14 4.39
N HIS A 267 -2.40 -1.65 3.28
CA HIS A 267 -2.21 -2.95 2.66
C HIS A 267 -2.76 -4.18 3.41
N TYR A 268 -2.65 -4.23 4.72
CA TYR A 268 -2.82 -5.47 5.51
C TYR A 268 -4.26 -5.87 5.79
N ALA A 269 -5.24 -5.10 5.36
CA ALA A 269 -6.68 -5.38 5.48
C ALA A 269 -7.08 -5.87 6.89
N GLN A 270 -6.66 -5.11 7.93
CA GLN A 270 -6.84 -5.48 9.32
C GLN A 270 -8.33 -5.49 9.73
N TYR A 271 -8.70 -6.39 10.62
CA TYR A 271 -10.02 -6.42 11.26
C TYR A 271 -10.07 -5.52 12.50
N GLU A 272 -8.93 -5.26 13.11
CA GLU A 272 -8.78 -4.43 14.29
C GLU A 272 -7.74 -3.34 14.03
N MET A 273 -7.91 -2.19 14.68
CA MET A 273 -7.00 -1.06 14.54
C MET A 273 -5.61 -1.41 15.07
N VAL A 274 -4.61 -1.26 14.24
CA VAL A 274 -3.20 -1.29 14.64
C VAL A 274 -2.78 0.14 14.89
N LEU A 275 -2.75 0.53 16.15
CA LEU A 275 -2.32 1.85 16.60
C LEU A 275 -1.36 1.71 17.78
N GLN A 276 -0.14 2.15 17.60
CA GLN A 276 0.91 2.18 18.62
C GLN A 276 1.51 3.60 18.70
N PRO A 277 2.28 3.96 19.70
CA PRO A 277 2.82 5.31 19.85
C PRO A 277 3.55 5.86 18.61
N LYS A 278 4.16 4.96 17.82
CA LYS A 278 5.00 5.32 16.67
C LYS A 278 4.49 4.79 15.31
N LEU A 279 3.44 4.00 15.29
CA LEU A 279 2.96 3.41 14.04
C LEU A 279 1.44 3.23 14.00
N CYS A 280 0.86 3.35 12.81
CA CYS A 280 -0.56 3.16 12.57
C CYS A 280 -0.83 2.52 11.20
N CYS A 281 -1.57 1.41 11.19
CA CYS A 281 -2.14 0.84 9.97
C CYS A 281 -3.53 1.42 9.73
N LEU A 282 -3.75 2.00 8.54
CA LEU A 282 -5.03 2.63 8.18
C LEU A 282 -5.88 1.81 7.21
N ASP A 283 -5.43 0.61 6.82
CA ASP A 283 -6.26 -0.30 6.01
C ASP A 283 -7.13 -1.19 6.92
N LEU A 284 -8.37 -0.77 7.12
CA LEU A 284 -9.40 -1.51 7.81
C LEU A 284 -10.47 -2.03 6.85
N ARG A 285 -9.99 -2.57 5.70
CA ARG A 285 -10.80 -3.33 4.75
C ARG A 285 -11.87 -2.52 4.00
N ALA A 286 -11.64 -1.22 3.73
CA ALA A 286 -12.57 -0.43 2.92
C ALA A 286 -12.88 -1.13 1.59
N GLY A 287 -11.89 -1.72 0.92
CA GLY A 287 -12.05 -2.52 -0.28
C GLY A 287 -12.85 -3.84 -0.11
N HIS A 288 -13.25 -4.19 1.10
CA HIS A 288 -14.08 -5.36 1.43
C HIS A 288 -15.35 -5.00 2.21
N GLY A 289 -15.83 -3.76 2.06
CA GLY A 289 -17.03 -3.26 2.72
C GLY A 289 -16.81 -2.80 4.16
N GLY A 290 -15.56 -2.66 4.59
CA GLY A 290 -15.19 -2.03 5.86
C GLY A 290 -15.18 -0.50 5.77
N PRO A 291 -14.93 0.18 6.89
CA PRO A 291 -14.80 1.64 6.93
C PRO A 291 -13.47 2.10 6.31
N LEU A 292 -13.49 3.30 5.68
CA LEU A 292 -12.27 4.01 5.31
C LEU A 292 -11.79 4.82 6.51
N PHE A 293 -10.49 4.70 6.83
CA PHE A 293 -9.86 5.41 7.93
C PHE A 293 -8.85 6.44 7.47
N ALA A 294 -8.74 7.49 8.26
CA ALA A 294 -7.67 8.46 8.20
C ALA A 294 -7.12 8.74 9.61
N TYR A 295 -5.91 9.27 9.66
CA TYR A 295 -5.30 9.81 10.88
C TYR A 295 -4.91 11.27 10.65
N SER A 296 -5.40 12.16 11.50
CA SER A 296 -5.13 13.60 11.41
C SER A 296 -3.95 13.95 12.30
N TRP A 297 -2.75 14.00 11.72
CA TRP A 297 -1.49 14.27 12.40
C TRP A 297 -1.17 15.77 12.45
N SER A 298 -0.74 16.27 13.60
CA SER A 298 -0.43 17.68 13.82
C SER A 298 0.88 17.89 14.60
N GLY A 299 1.80 16.92 14.56
CA GLY A 299 3.11 17.01 15.22
C GLY A 299 3.15 16.41 16.62
N GLU A 300 2.16 15.64 17.02
CA GLU A 300 2.16 14.93 18.29
C GLU A 300 3.28 13.88 18.37
N LYS A 301 3.90 13.74 19.54
CA LYS A 301 5.00 12.79 19.77
C LYS A 301 4.56 11.34 19.91
N SER A 302 3.27 11.11 20.14
CA SER A 302 2.68 9.78 20.28
C SER A 302 1.33 9.74 19.59
N LEU A 303 1.13 8.74 18.73
CA LEU A 303 -0.14 8.55 18.05
C LEU A 303 -1.23 8.14 19.05
N THR A 304 -2.44 8.68 18.87
CA THR A 304 -3.59 8.44 19.75
C THR A 304 -4.87 8.21 18.96
N ALA A 305 -5.80 7.45 19.53
CA ALA A 305 -7.08 7.16 18.90
C ALA A 305 -7.97 8.40 18.68
N THR A 306 -7.73 9.49 19.40
CA THR A 306 -8.50 10.74 19.27
C THR A 306 -8.30 11.42 17.90
N ASN A 307 -7.20 11.13 17.22
CA ASN A 307 -6.87 11.69 15.91
C ASN A 307 -7.32 10.79 14.73
N LEU A 308 -7.91 9.63 15.05
CA LEU A 308 -8.50 8.76 14.03
C LEU A 308 -9.84 9.32 13.55
N VAL A 309 -10.00 9.33 12.24
CA VAL A 309 -11.24 9.71 11.55
C VAL A 309 -11.67 8.56 10.67
N SER A 310 -12.96 8.21 10.66
CA SER A 310 -13.46 7.13 9.81
C SER A 310 -14.81 7.46 9.21
N VAL A 311 -15.10 6.82 8.08
CA VAL A 311 -16.42 6.84 7.44
C VAL A 311 -16.80 5.42 7.04
N SER A 312 -18.06 5.07 7.21
CA SER A 312 -18.60 3.76 6.80
C SER A 312 -19.30 3.85 5.44
N PRO A 313 -19.40 2.71 4.74
CA PRO A 313 -20.13 2.57 3.48
C PRO A 313 -21.56 3.05 3.53
#